data_59d7dfa732a3daa617f720b49f2ebfa8
#
_entry.id   59d7dfa732a3daa617f720b49f2ebfa8
#
_cell.length_a   1.000
_cell.length_b   1.000
_cell.length_c   1.000
_cell.angle_alpha   90.00
_cell.angle_beta   90.00
_cell.angle_gamma   90.00
#
_symmetry.space_group_name_H-M   'P 1'
#
loop_
_entity.id
_entity.type
_entity.pdbx_description
1 polymer ?
#
loop_
_entity_poly.entity_id
_entity_poly.type
_entity_poly.pdbx_seq_one_letter_code
_entity_poly.pdbx_strand_id
1 'polypeptide(L)'
;MTFQCIQDPYQLLQDIGASPRLIQHVKLVGEAAEMLILQFQNLSISFDLDWVRLGVIFHDAGKILHPSELIEKGNEHEAAGEMMLLAQGVDPLIARCCRSHGQWQTMECSFEELVVALADHLWKGKRNTDLENKVITKAATMCHQDYWDIFVVLDGGFEEVAAGGDLRISRSVGFNNL
;
A
#
# COMPACT_ATOMS: atom_id res chain seq x y z
N MET A 1 11.83 16.64 3.67
CA MET A 1 10.66 17.36 3.16
C MET A 1 9.60 17.33 4.23
N THR A 2 9.09 18.48 4.67
CA THR A 2 7.99 18.54 5.64
C THR A 2 6.70 18.36 4.85
N PHE A 3 6.07 17.16 4.93
CA PHE A 3 4.71 16.97 4.45
C PHE A 3 3.80 17.98 5.16
N GLN A 4 2.94 18.68 4.40
CA GLN A 4 1.86 19.43 5.04
C GLN A 4 1.09 18.46 5.94
N CYS A 5 1.06 18.74 7.24
CA CYS A 5 0.50 17.85 8.24
C CYS A 5 -1.00 17.65 7.94
N ILE A 6 -1.33 16.55 7.28
CA ILE A 6 -2.71 16.07 7.25
C ILE A 6 -2.98 15.63 8.68
N GLN A 7 -3.77 16.40 9.43
CA GLN A 7 -3.99 16.17 10.86
C GLN A 7 -4.55 14.78 11.16
N ASP A 8 -5.40 14.25 10.26
CA ASP A 8 -5.90 12.87 10.31
C ASP A 8 -6.23 12.40 8.89
N PRO A 9 -5.40 11.55 8.28
CA PRO A 9 -5.63 11.06 6.92
C PRO A 9 -6.89 10.17 6.80
N TYR A 10 -7.28 9.46 7.85
CA TYR A 10 -8.53 8.70 7.86
C TYR A 10 -9.75 9.63 7.89
N GLN A 11 -9.66 10.72 8.65
CA GLN A 11 -10.73 11.74 8.68
C GLN A 11 -10.86 12.40 7.31
N LEU A 12 -9.76 12.72 6.64
CA LEU A 12 -9.80 13.24 5.27
C LEU A 12 -10.52 12.28 4.32
N LEU A 13 -10.20 10.97 4.34
CA LEU A 13 -10.90 9.99 3.52
C LEU A 13 -12.42 9.96 3.82
N GLN A 14 -12.82 10.05 5.08
CA GLN A 14 -14.22 10.07 5.47
C GLN A 14 -14.92 11.34 4.98
N ASP A 15 -14.27 12.49 5.14
CA ASP A 15 -14.81 13.80 4.74
C ASP A 15 -15.04 13.87 3.21
N ILE A 16 -14.19 13.22 2.41
CA ILE A 16 -14.36 13.13 0.95
C ILE A 16 -15.25 11.97 0.50
N GLY A 17 -15.86 11.22 1.43
CA GLY A 17 -16.92 10.26 1.16
C GLY A 17 -16.50 8.77 1.16
N ALA A 18 -15.37 8.42 1.77
CA ALA A 18 -14.97 7.03 1.88
C ALA A 18 -16.00 6.19 2.65
N SER A 19 -16.42 5.08 2.05
CA SER A 19 -17.32 4.13 2.70
C SER A 19 -16.63 3.42 3.88
N PRO A 20 -17.40 2.94 4.89
CA PRO A 20 -16.83 2.13 5.96
C PRO A 20 -16.04 0.91 5.47
N ARG A 21 -16.45 0.33 4.33
CA ARG A 21 -15.74 -0.78 3.70
C ARG A 21 -14.35 -0.36 3.17
N LEU A 22 -14.25 0.81 2.52
CA LEU A 22 -12.96 1.32 2.06
C LEU A 22 -12.05 1.64 3.25
N ILE A 23 -12.57 2.27 4.31
CA ILE A 23 -11.81 2.55 5.53
C ILE A 23 -11.30 1.24 6.16
N GLN A 24 -12.13 0.21 6.23
CA GLN A 24 -11.70 -1.09 6.74
C GLN A 24 -10.63 -1.73 5.85
N HIS A 25 -10.77 -1.65 4.53
CA HIS A 25 -9.78 -2.14 3.58
C HIS A 25 -8.41 -1.51 3.84
N VAL A 26 -8.30 -0.19 3.84
CA VAL A 26 -7.00 0.48 4.01
C VAL A 26 -6.38 0.24 5.40
N LYS A 27 -7.20 -0.01 6.43
CA LYS A 27 -6.70 -0.45 7.75
C LYS A 27 -6.06 -1.85 7.69
N LEU A 28 -6.69 -2.79 6.97
CA LEU A 28 -6.17 -4.15 6.83
C LEU A 28 -4.90 -4.20 5.96
N VAL A 29 -4.83 -3.37 4.92
CA VAL A 29 -3.59 -3.15 4.16
C VAL A 29 -2.51 -2.53 5.06
N GLY A 30 -2.89 -1.60 5.94
CA GLY A 30 -2.00 -1.00 6.93
C GLY A 30 -1.37 -2.02 7.87
N GLU A 31 -2.12 -3.01 8.34
CA GLU A 31 -1.56 -4.11 9.16
C GLU A 31 -0.46 -4.87 8.42
N ALA A 32 -0.67 -5.19 7.14
CA ALA A 32 0.34 -5.85 6.31
C ALA A 32 1.56 -4.94 6.09
N ALA A 33 1.34 -3.64 5.86
CA ALA A 33 2.41 -2.67 5.69
C ALA A 33 3.27 -2.52 6.94
N GLU A 34 2.68 -2.48 8.16
CA GLU A 34 3.47 -2.39 9.40
C GLU A 34 4.36 -3.62 9.60
N MET A 35 3.91 -4.82 9.22
CA MET A 35 4.75 -6.02 9.25
C MET A 35 5.92 -5.89 8.27
N LEU A 36 5.69 -5.39 7.05
CA LEU A 36 6.75 -5.15 6.06
C LEU A 36 7.74 -4.07 6.55
N ILE A 37 7.23 -2.96 7.09
CA ILE A 37 8.05 -1.89 7.66
C ILE A 37 9.02 -2.44 8.70
N LEU A 38 8.54 -3.27 9.62
CA LEU A 38 9.37 -3.88 10.65
C LEU A 38 10.50 -4.74 10.05
N GLN A 39 10.20 -5.52 9.01
CA GLN A 39 11.21 -6.34 8.32
C GLN A 39 12.29 -5.49 7.65
N PHE A 40 11.89 -4.43 6.96
CA PHE A 40 12.84 -3.52 6.32
C PHE A 40 13.69 -2.74 7.34
N GLN A 41 13.11 -2.36 8.49
CA GLN A 41 13.86 -1.75 9.59
C GLN A 41 14.90 -2.71 10.17
N ASN A 42 14.56 -3.99 10.34
CA ASN A 42 15.48 -5.02 10.82
C ASN A 42 16.69 -5.22 9.88
N LEU A 43 16.50 -4.96 8.58
CA LEU A 43 17.56 -4.94 7.57
C LEU A 43 18.29 -3.59 7.50
N SER A 44 17.95 -2.63 8.38
CA SER A 44 18.51 -1.28 8.39
C SER A 44 18.31 -0.51 7.07
N ILE A 45 17.24 -0.82 6.33
CA ILE A 45 16.87 -0.08 5.12
C ILE A 45 16.32 1.29 5.53
N SER A 46 16.91 2.35 4.97
CA SER A 46 16.48 3.73 5.22
C SER A 46 15.43 4.15 4.18
N PHE A 47 14.19 4.36 4.60
CA PHE A 47 13.08 4.81 3.77
C PHE A 47 12.09 5.64 4.62
N ASP A 48 11.17 6.32 3.96
CA ASP A 48 10.18 7.18 4.65
C ASP A 48 8.97 6.37 5.09
N LEU A 49 8.92 6.03 6.39
CA LEU A 49 7.85 5.24 7.01
C LEU A 49 6.50 5.95 6.94
N ASP A 50 6.48 7.27 7.18
CA ASP A 50 5.25 8.04 7.20
C ASP A 50 4.69 8.18 5.80
N TRP A 51 5.58 8.25 4.80
CA TRP A 51 5.18 8.21 3.41
C TRP A 51 4.49 6.88 3.05
N VAL A 52 5.06 5.73 3.45
CA VAL A 52 4.43 4.41 3.23
C VAL A 52 3.07 4.34 3.89
N ARG A 53 2.95 4.78 5.16
CA ARG A 53 1.68 4.79 5.90
C ARG A 53 0.62 5.65 5.21
N LEU A 54 0.98 6.85 4.78
CA LEU A 54 0.08 7.73 4.03
C LEU A 54 -0.30 7.14 2.67
N GLY A 55 0.68 6.59 1.95
CA GLY A 55 0.45 5.90 0.68
C GLY A 55 -0.55 4.75 0.82
N VAL A 56 -0.42 3.94 1.86
CA VAL A 56 -1.37 2.84 2.16
C VAL A 56 -2.78 3.38 2.46
N ILE A 57 -2.89 4.47 3.20
CA ILE A 57 -4.22 5.04 3.51
C ILE A 57 -4.89 5.55 2.23
N PHE A 58 -4.14 6.12 1.30
CA PHE A 58 -4.69 6.80 0.14
C PHE A 58 -4.68 6.00 -1.17
N HIS A 59 -3.96 4.86 -1.28
CA HIS A 59 -3.79 4.16 -2.55
C HIS A 59 -5.08 3.86 -3.30
N ASP A 60 -6.14 3.57 -2.59
CA ASP A 60 -7.46 3.20 -3.10
C ASP A 60 -8.51 4.33 -2.99
N ALA A 61 -8.10 5.56 -2.72
CA ALA A 61 -9.02 6.69 -2.51
C ALA A 61 -9.99 6.90 -3.68
N GLY A 62 -9.58 6.63 -4.91
CA GLY A 62 -10.44 6.77 -6.08
C GLY A 62 -11.64 5.82 -6.12
N LYS A 63 -11.66 4.76 -5.30
CA LYS A 63 -12.84 3.90 -5.14
C LYS A 63 -14.02 4.62 -4.49
N ILE A 64 -13.81 5.82 -3.96
CA ILE A 64 -14.90 6.74 -3.56
C ILE A 64 -15.73 7.13 -4.79
N LEU A 65 -15.08 7.38 -5.93
CA LEU A 65 -15.71 7.75 -7.20
C LEU A 65 -16.13 6.54 -8.03
N HIS A 66 -15.48 5.40 -7.83
CA HIS A 66 -15.71 4.13 -8.53
C HIS A 66 -16.02 3.01 -7.53
N PRO A 67 -17.16 3.09 -6.78
CA PRO A 67 -17.45 2.16 -5.68
C PRO A 67 -17.66 0.70 -6.12
N SER A 68 -18.01 0.44 -7.37
CA SER A 68 -18.08 -0.91 -7.93
C SER A 68 -16.72 -1.63 -7.87
N GLU A 69 -15.61 -0.90 -7.98
CA GLU A 69 -14.25 -1.45 -7.95
C GLU A 69 -13.78 -1.89 -6.54
N LEU A 70 -14.60 -1.67 -5.51
CA LEU A 70 -14.42 -2.34 -4.21
C LEU A 70 -14.76 -3.85 -4.27
N ILE A 71 -15.47 -4.30 -5.30
CA ILE A 71 -15.95 -5.67 -5.46
C ILE A 71 -15.50 -6.25 -6.79
N GLU A 72 -15.56 -5.44 -7.85
CA GLU A 72 -15.25 -5.81 -9.22
C GLU A 72 -13.83 -5.42 -9.59
N LYS A 73 -13.30 -6.03 -10.64
CA LYS A 73 -12.00 -5.63 -11.19
C LYS A 73 -12.16 -4.35 -12.02
N GLY A 74 -11.29 -3.39 -11.79
CA GLY A 74 -11.21 -2.15 -12.54
C GLY A 74 -9.93 -1.40 -12.20
N ASN A 75 -9.65 -0.34 -12.94
CA ASN A 75 -8.49 0.53 -12.75
C ASN A 75 -8.84 2.03 -12.95
N GLU A 76 -10.12 2.35 -13.09
CA GLU A 76 -10.56 3.75 -13.26
C GLU A 76 -10.33 4.55 -11.97
N HIS A 77 -10.40 3.88 -10.79
CA HIS A 77 -10.11 4.50 -9.51
C HIS A 77 -8.69 5.05 -9.40
N GLU A 78 -7.72 4.49 -10.13
CA GLU A 78 -6.31 4.84 -9.99
C GLU A 78 -6.05 6.31 -10.38
N ALA A 79 -6.39 6.71 -11.60
CA ALA A 79 -6.22 8.09 -12.06
C ALA A 79 -7.20 9.06 -11.38
N ALA A 80 -8.43 8.62 -11.14
CA ALA A 80 -9.45 9.42 -10.46
C ALA A 80 -9.06 9.75 -9.03
N GLY A 81 -8.46 8.78 -8.31
CA GLY A 81 -7.97 8.95 -6.94
C GLY A 81 -6.82 9.95 -6.86
N GLU A 82 -5.82 9.83 -7.73
CA GLU A 82 -4.72 10.80 -7.79
C GLU A 82 -5.25 12.22 -7.98
N MET A 83 -6.10 12.44 -8.97
CA MET A 83 -6.69 13.77 -9.25
C MET A 83 -7.51 14.30 -8.07
N MET A 84 -8.33 13.45 -7.44
CA MET A 84 -9.15 13.81 -6.28
C MET A 84 -8.28 14.23 -5.10
N LEU A 85 -7.23 13.48 -4.77
CA LEU A 85 -6.33 13.79 -3.65
C LEU A 85 -5.52 15.07 -3.90
N LEU A 86 -5.07 15.30 -5.14
CA LEU A 86 -4.41 16.56 -5.52
C LEU A 86 -5.34 17.76 -5.32
N ALA A 87 -6.63 17.63 -5.65
CA ALA A 87 -7.63 18.67 -5.42
C ALA A 87 -7.88 18.96 -3.93
N GLN A 88 -7.61 18.00 -3.04
CA GLN A 88 -7.63 18.16 -1.58
C GLN A 88 -6.31 18.70 -1.00
N GLY A 89 -5.32 18.98 -1.84
CA GLY A 89 -4.02 19.48 -1.40
C GLY A 89 -3.08 18.41 -0.81
N VAL A 90 -3.36 17.13 -1.05
CA VAL A 90 -2.45 16.03 -0.69
C VAL A 90 -1.18 16.14 -1.52
N ASP A 91 -0.03 15.87 -0.89
CA ASP A 91 1.26 15.90 -1.56
C ASP A 91 1.24 15.03 -2.84
N PRO A 92 1.72 15.54 -3.99
CA PRO A 92 1.70 14.81 -5.25
C PRO A 92 2.40 13.45 -5.20
N LEU A 93 3.46 13.31 -4.42
CA LEU A 93 4.14 12.03 -4.24
C LEU A 93 3.25 11.01 -3.52
N ILE A 94 2.45 11.45 -2.55
CA ILE A 94 1.49 10.59 -1.85
C ILE A 94 0.29 10.27 -2.77
N ALA A 95 -0.28 11.29 -3.42
CA ALA A 95 -1.43 11.11 -4.32
C ALA A 95 -1.12 10.13 -5.46
N ARG A 96 0.12 10.11 -5.93
CA ARG A 96 0.62 9.21 -6.99
C ARG A 96 0.49 7.72 -6.61
N CYS A 97 0.39 7.38 -5.32
CA CYS A 97 0.15 6.00 -4.87
C CYS A 97 -1.12 5.40 -5.44
N CYS A 98 -2.14 6.24 -5.72
CA CYS A 98 -3.37 5.77 -6.36
C CYS A 98 -3.10 5.10 -7.72
N ARG A 99 -2.08 5.53 -8.44
CA ARG A 99 -1.70 4.91 -9.72
C ARG A 99 -0.60 3.86 -9.57
N SER A 100 0.44 4.20 -8.82
CA SER A 100 1.63 3.36 -8.77
C SER A 100 1.37 2.01 -8.09
N HIS A 101 0.40 1.90 -7.17
CA HIS A 101 0.07 0.61 -6.54
C HIS A 101 -0.46 -0.43 -7.55
N GLY A 102 -1.23 0.00 -8.57
CA GLY A 102 -1.75 -0.88 -9.63
C GLY A 102 -0.84 -0.95 -10.87
N GLN A 103 -0.11 0.14 -11.19
CA GLN A 103 0.70 0.28 -12.41
C GLN A 103 2.22 0.11 -12.17
N TRP A 104 2.63 -0.48 -11.05
CA TRP A 104 4.04 -0.65 -10.66
C TRP A 104 4.89 -1.37 -11.72
N GLN A 105 4.28 -2.14 -12.64
CA GLN A 105 4.99 -2.82 -13.72
C GLN A 105 5.48 -1.86 -14.81
N THR A 106 4.71 -0.83 -15.10
CA THR A 106 4.95 0.13 -16.20
C THR A 106 5.46 1.48 -15.73
N MET A 107 5.30 1.78 -14.44
CA MET A 107 5.78 3.01 -13.82
C MET A 107 7.15 2.80 -13.18
N GLU A 108 7.99 3.84 -13.22
CA GLU A 108 9.16 3.89 -12.36
C GLU A 108 8.71 4.29 -10.95
N CYS A 109 8.78 3.32 -10.03
CA CYS A 109 8.30 3.47 -8.66
C CYS A 109 9.46 3.66 -7.68
N SER A 110 9.27 4.48 -6.64
CA SER A 110 10.16 4.53 -5.48
C SER A 110 10.09 3.22 -4.68
N PHE A 111 10.95 3.08 -3.67
CA PHE A 111 10.87 1.94 -2.75
C PHE A 111 9.55 1.95 -1.99
N GLU A 112 9.16 3.11 -1.48
CA GLU A 112 7.92 3.32 -0.73
C GLU A 112 6.69 2.95 -1.55
N GLU A 113 6.61 3.37 -2.83
CA GLU A 113 5.52 3.01 -3.74
C GLU A 113 5.42 1.51 -3.96
N LEU A 114 6.55 0.83 -4.12
CA LEU A 114 6.58 -0.63 -4.24
C LEU A 114 6.12 -1.32 -2.95
N VAL A 115 6.48 -0.77 -1.78
CA VAL A 115 6.02 -1.29 -0.48
C VAL A 115 4.51 -1.14 -0.32
N VAL A 116 3.92 -0.01 -0.74
CA VAL A 116 2.46 0.18 -0.76
C VAL A 116 1.79 -0.87 -1.65
N ALA A 117 2.28 -1.05 -2.88
CA ALA A 117 1.76 -2.05 -3.82
C ALA A 117 1.88 -3.48 -3.24
N LEU A 118 3.03 -3.80 -2.62
CA LEU A 118 3.27 -5.11 -2.02
C LEU A 118 2.32 -5.36 -0.83
N ALA A 119 2.11 -4.36 0.02
CA ALA A 119 1.16 -4.46 1.14
C ALA A 119 -0.26 -4.75 0.64
N ASP A 120 -0.72 -4.09 -0.46
CA ASP A 120 -2.03 -4.36 -1.06
C ASP A 120 -2.13 -5.78 -1.68
N HIS A 121 -1.05 -6.38 -2.10
CA HIS A 121 -1.07 -7.79 -2.51
C HIS A 121 -1.11 -8.74 -1.31
N LEU A 122 -0.22 -8.54 -0.34
CA LEU A 122 0.00 -9.47 0.76
C LEU A 122 -1.10 -9.44 1.83
N TRP A 123 -1.83 -8.31 1.99
CA TRP A 123 -2.90 -8.24 3.01
C TRP A 123 -3.96 -9.32 2.84
N LYS A 124 -4.22 -9.73 1.60
CA LYS A 124 -5.19 -10.78 1.23
C LYS A 124 -4.56 -12.15 0.96
N GLY A 125 -3.31 -12.35 1.38
CA GLY A 125 -2.57 -13.61 1.21
C GLY A 125 -2.06 -13.87 -0.20
N LYS A 126 -2.06 -12.87 -1.10
CA LYS A 126 -1.62 -13.05 -2.49
C LYS A 126 -0.16 -12.65 -2.65
N ARG A 127 0.68 -13.62 -2.97
CA ARG A 127 2.06 -13.40 -3.38
C ARG A 127 2.13 -12.97 -4.85
N ASN A 128 3.08 -12.10 -5.18
CA ASN A 128 3.38 -11.67 -6.55
C ASN A 128 4.89 -11.61 -6.74
N THR A 129 5.43 -12.65 -7.37
CA THR A 129 6.88 -12.85 -7.53
C THR A 129 7.57 -11.68 -8.23
N ASP A 130 6.95 -11.07 -9.25
CA ASP A 130 7.57 -9.96 -9.99
C ASP A 130 7.67 -8.69 -9.13
N LEU A 131 6.61 -8.39 -8.35
CA LEU A 131 6.61 -7.25 -7.43
C LEU A 131 7.59 -7.48 -6.29
N GLU A 132 7.58 -8.67 -5.70
CA GLU A 132 8.48 -9.07 -4.63
C GLU A 132 9.95 -8.97 -5.08
N ASN A 133 10.28 -9.46 -6.27
CA ASN A 133 11.62 -9.33 -6.84
C ASN A 133 12.04 -7.87 -7.05
N LYS A 134 11.12 -6.99 -7.47
CA LYS A 134 11.42 -5.54 -7.56
C LYS A 134 11.73 -4.93 -6.20
N VAL A 135 10.95 -5.27 -5.16
CA VAL A 135 11.18 -4.81 -3.78
C VAL A 135 12.53 -5.31 -3.29
N ILE A 136 12.81 -6.61 -3.43
CA ILE A 136 14.06 -7.22 -2.98
C ILE A 136 15.27 -6.60 -3.69
N THR A 137 15.18 -6.38 -5.00
CA THR A 137 16.26 -5.76 -5.79
C THR A 137 16.57 -4.33 -5.30
N LYS A 138 15.52 -3.53 -5.04
CA LYS A 138 15.72 -2.18 -4.48
C LYS A 138 16.27 -2.24 -3.06
N ALA A 139 15.76 -3.13 -2.21
CA ALA A 139 16.25 -3.34 -0.86
C ALA A 139 17.73 -3.72 -0.84
N ALA A 140 18.14 -4.68 -1.66
CA ALA A 140 19.54 -5.09 -1.81
C ALA A 140 20.45 -3.93 -2.23
N THR A 141 20.00 -3.13 -3.19
CA THR A 141 20.72 -1.93 -3.63
C THR A 141 20.87 -0.91 -2.51
N MET A 142 19.81 -0.66 -1.74
CA MET A 142 19.81 0.31 -0.63
C MET A 142 20.69 -0.14 0.55
N CYS A 143 20.75 -1.46 0.81
CA CYS A 143 21.62 -2.04 1.84
C CYS A 143 23.07 -2.26 1.39
N HIS A 144 23.39 -2.09 0.09
CA HIS A 144 24.66 -2.49 -0.50
C HIS A 144 25.02 -3.96 -0.25
N GLN A 145 24.02 -4.85 -0.33
CA GLN A 145 24.15 -6.29 -0.13
C GLN A 145 23.81 -7.08 -1.39
N ASP A 146 24.22 -8.35 -1.43
CA ASP A 146 23.86 -9.26 -2.53
C ASP A 146 22.35 -9.53 -2.54
N TYR A 147 21.79 -9.68 -3.74
CA TYR A 147 20.38 -9.97 -3.91
C TYR A 147 19.93 -11.22 -3.15
N TRP A 148 20.73 -12.29 -3.19
CA TRP A 148 20.35 -13.56 -2.56
C TRP A 148 20.37 -13.51 -1.04
N ASP A 149 21.25 -12.70 -0.45
CA ASP A 149 21.27 -12.50 1.01
C ASP A 149 19.98 -11.81 1.49
N ILE A 150 19.52 -10.80 0.74
CA ILE A 150 18.28 -10.10 1.04
C ILE A 150 17.04 -10.96 0.68
N PHE A 151 17.10 -11.70 -0.44
CA PHE A 151 16.01 -12.58 -0.86
C PHE A 151 15.61 -13.58 0.22
N VAL A 152 16.57 -14.30 0.79
CA VAL A 152 16.28 -15.33 1.82
C VAL A 152 15.53 -14.75 3.01
N VAL A 153 15.89 -13.54 3.43
CA VAL A 153 15.25 -12.87 4.58
C VAL A 153 13.86 -12.35 4.21
N LEU A 154 13.74 -11.63 3.10
CA LEU A 154 12.49 -10.97 2.72
C LEU A 154 11.45 -11.95 2.20
N ASP A 155 11.84 -13.01 1.47
CA ASP A 155 10.90 -14.03 0.99
C ASP A 155 10.17 -14.71 2.15
N GLY A 156 10.89 -15.10 3.19
CA GLY A 156 10.30 -15.64 4.42
C GLY A 156 9.38 -14.65 5.13
N GLY A 157 9.77 -13.37 5.14
CA GLY A 157 8.95 -12.31 5.72
C GLY A 157 7.68 -12.04 4.91
N PHE A 158 7.74 -12.04 3.59
CA PHE A 158 6.55 -11.90 2.73
C PHE A 158 5.58 -13.09 2.90
N GLU A 159 6.12 -14.29 3.08
CA GLU A 159 5.33 -15.48 3.41
C GLU A 159 4.57 -15.30 4.74
N GLU A 160 5.26 -14.79 5.77
CA GLU A 160 4.64 -14.52 7.08
C GLU A 160 3.50 -13.50 6.96
N VAL A 161 3.71 -12.40 6.21
CA VAL A 161 2.67 -11.40 5.96
C VAL A 161 1.49 -12.03 5.22
N ALA A 162 1.76 -12.80 4.15
CA ALA A 162 0.73 -13.46 3.36
C ALA A 162 -0.08 -14.49 4.15
N ALA A 163 0.56 -15.25 5.05
CA ALA A 163 -0.09 -16.27 5.89
C ALA A 163 -1.23 -15.69 6.77
N GLY A 164 -1.16 -14.41 7.14
CA GLY A 164 -2.24 -13.71 7.85
C GLY A 164 -3.43 -13.29 6.97
N GLY A 165 -3.40 -13.57 5.66
CA GLY A 165 -4.39 -13.09 4.69
C GLY A 165 -5.82 -13.53 4.97
N ASP A 166 -6.04 -14.81 5.25
CA ASP A 166 -7.38 -15.36 5.52
C ASP A 166 -8.05 -14.68 6.73
N LEU A 167 -7.27 -14.43 7.79
CA LEU A 167 -7.78 -13.73 8.97
C LEU A 167 -8.16 -12.28 8.64
N ARG A 168 -7.34 -11.58 7.85
CA ARG A 168 -7.65 -10.21 7.42
C ARG A 168 -8.87 -10.18 6.51
N ILE A 169 -8.99 -11.12 5.56
CA ILE A 169 -10.16 -11.24 4.68
C ILE A 169 -11.43 -11.47 5.51
N SER A 170 -11.42 -12.37 6.49
CA SER A 170 -12.60 -12.64 7.32
C SER A 170 -13.09 -11.39 8.05
N ARG A 171 -12.18 -10.50 8.46
CA ARG A 171 -12.49 -9.22 9.10
C ARG A 171 -12.99 -8.16 8.11
N SER A 172 -12.63 -8.27 6.82
CA SER A 172 -13.11 -7.37 5.77
C SER A 172 -14.59 -7.63 5.41
N VAL A 173 -15.05 -8.88 5.52
CA VAL A 173 -16.41 -9.30 5.13
C VAL A 173 -17.45 -8.98 6.21
N GLY A 174 -17.05 -8.90 7.48
CA GLY A 174 -17.94 -8.62 8.61
C GLY A 174 -18.70 -7.28 8.56
N PHE A 175 -18.30 -6.36 7.66
CA PHE A 175 -18.94 -5.05 7.46
C PHE A 175 -20.03 -5.03 6.38
N ASN A 176 -20.35 -6.17 5.77
CA ASN A 176 -21.40 -6.26 4.74
C ASN A 176 -22.83 -6.36 5.31
N ASN A 177 -23.02 -6.39 6.63
CA ASN A 177 -24.29 -6.64 7.31
C ASN A 177 -24.76 -5.48 8.23
N LEU A 178 -24.28 -4.25 8.00
CA LEU A 178 -24.78 -3.08 8.75
C LEU A 178 -25.34 -2.04 7.79
#